data_64ad214f22bdde0160dbdc87ce7845b8
#
_entry.id   64ad214f22bdde0160dbdc87ce7845b8
#
_cell.length_a   1.000
_cell.length_b   1.000
_cell.length_c   1.000
_cell.angle_alpha   90.00
_cell.angle_beta   90.00
_cell.angle_gamma   90.00
#
_symmetry.space_group_name_H-M   'P 1'
#
loop_
_entity.id
_entity.type
_entity.pdbx_description
1 polymer ?
#
loop_
_entity_poly.entity_id
_entity_poly.type
_entity_poly.pdbx_seq_one_letter_code
_entity_poly.pdbx_strand_id
1 'polypeptide(L)'
;EVLLHEDHSDPIVAVATIMHVGSSRERPGKTGFAHFFEHMSFNDSENVPVGSNRKLIPELGGTRNGGTSSDMTIYYEVVPKDAFEKILWIDSDRLGYMINTVTEAALEREKQVVKNEKRQRVDNAPYGHTQTVQRAALYPEEHPYHWTVIGSLDDLQSATLEDVSSFYTRLYGANNATLVI
;
A
#
# COMPACT_ATOMS: atom_id res chain seq x y z
N GLU A 1 -4.08 16.19 -5.96
CA GLU A 1 -3.78 16.60 -7.33
C GLU A 1 -4.33 15.57 -8.31
N VAL A 2 -4.75 16.00 -9.52
CA VAL A 2 -5.18 15.11 -10.61
C VAL A 2 -4.39 15.46 -11.86
N LEU A 3 -3.75 14.46 -12.46
CA LEU A 3 -2.99 14.57 -13.69
C LEU A 3 -3.66 13.70 -14.76
N LEU A 4 -3.99 14.30 -15.89
CA LEU A 4 -4.61 13.61 -17.02
C LEU A 4 -3.67 13.63 -18.22
N HIS A 5 -3.43 12.45 -18.79
CA HIS A 5 -2.70 12.27 -20.02
C HIS A 5 -3.57 11.55 -21.05
N GLU A 6 -3.99 12.26 -22.09
CA GLU A 6 -4.87 11.74 -23.13
C GLU A 6 -4.06 11.07 -24.23
N ASP A 7 -4.30 9.77 -24.46
CA ASP A 7 -3.74 8.98 -25.55
C ASP A 7 -4.82 8.01 -26.08
N HIS A 8 -5.12 8.09 -27.35
CA HIS A 8 -6.15 7.28 -28.00
C HIS A 8 -5.58 6.15 -28.88
N SER A 9 -4.29 5.84 -28.75
CA SER A 9 -3.64 4.81 -29.56
C SER A 9 -4.17 3.41 -29.27
N ASP A 10 -4.54 3.14 -28.00
CA ASP A 10 -5.10 1.87 -27.53
C ASP A 10 -6.38 2.06 -26.72
N PRO A 11 -7.33 1.08 -26.75
CA PRO A 11 -8.60 1.18 -26.02
C PRO A 11 -8.46 0.76 -24.55
N ILE A 12 -7.41 1.21 -23.87
CA ILE A 12 -7.13 0.95 -22.45
C ILE A 12 -6.98 2.25 -21.68
N VAL A 13 -7.17 2.17 -20.37
CA VAL A 13 -6.91 3.27 -19.43
C VAL A 13 -6.03 2.76 -18.31
N ALA A 14 -4.98 3.50 -18.02
CA ALA A 14 -4.17 3.31 -16.82
C ALA A 14 -4.60 4.33 -15.76
N VAL A 15 -4.88 3.85 -14.56
CA VAL A 15 -5.20 4.70 -13.40
C VAL A 15 -4.14 4.42 -12.33
N ALA A 16 -3.53 5.47 -11.80
CA ALA A 16 -2.58 5.35 -10.71
C ALA A 16 -2.91 6.33 -9.58
N THR A 17 -3.03 5.82 -8.37
CA THR A 17 -3.14 6.61 -7.15
C THR A 17 -1.81 6.57 -6.42
N ILE A 18 -1.16 7.72 -6.29
CA ILE A 18 0.11 7.89 -5.59
C ILE A 18 -0.17 8.57 -4.25
N MET A 19 0.08 7.86 -3.15
CA MET A 19 0.05 8.43 -1.80
C MET A 19 1.45 8.93 -1.45
N HIS A 20 1.57 10.18 -0.98
CA HIS A 20 2.83 10.74 -0.50
C HIS A 20 3.18 10.22 0.90
N VAL A 21 3.08 8.91 1.05
CA VAL A 21 3.31 8.13 2.27
C VAL A 21 4.17 6.93 1.95
N GLY A 22 5.30 6.83 2.59
CA GLY A 22 6.18 5.67 2.54
C GLY A 22 6.78 5.42 3.92
N SER A 23 7.78 4.55 4.01
CA SER A 23 8.38 4.19 5.29
C SER A 23 9.08 5.37 5.98
N SER A 24 9.43 6.44 5.27
CA SER A 24 10.01 7.65 5.87
C SER A 24 9.03 8.45 6.74
N ARG A 25 7.72 8.19 6.63
CA ARG A 25 6.69 8.82 7.47
C ARG A 25 6.42 8.07 8.78
N GLU A 26 7.09 6.95 8.94
CA GLU A 26 7.09 6.13 10.16
C GLU A 26 8.07 6.70 11.20
N ARG A 27 8.16 6.03 12.33
CA ARG A 27 9.10 6.38 13.41
C ARG A 27 9.68 5.10 14.04
N PRO A 28 10.85 5.18 14.68
CA PRO A 28 11.40 4.04 15.42
C PRO A 28 10.38 3.42 16.37
N GLY A 29 10.29 2.11 16.41
CA GLY A 29 9.32 1.35 17.18
C GLY A 29 7.92 1.23 16.55
N LYS A 30 7.71 1.83 15.36
CA LYS A 30 6.44 1.79 14.59
C LYS A 30 6.75 1.74 13.10
N THR A 31 7.59 0.79 12.67
CA THR A 31 8.02 0.62 11.28
C THR A 31 7.22 -0.46 10.54
N GLY A 32 7.13 -0.37 9.22
CA GLY A 32 6.41 -1.31 8.36
C GLY A 32 4.94 -0.93 8.10
N PHE A 33 4.44 0.19 8.63
CA PHE A 33 3.02 0.57 8.52
C PHE A 33 2.62 0.98 7.10
N ALA A 34 3.47 1.71 6.38
CA ALA A 34 3.18 2.10 5.00
C ALA A 34 3.02 0.87 4.10
N HIS A 35 3.91 -0.11 4.22
CA HIS A 35 3.82 -1.37 3.50
C HIS A 35 2.61 -2.22 3.96
N PHE A 36 2.32 -2.23 5.25
CA PHE A 36 1.12 -2.88 5.77
C PHE A 36 -0.16 -2.31 5.15
N PHE A 37 -0.26 -0.98 5.01
CA PHE A 37 -1.40 -0.33 4.36
C PHE A 37 -1.47 -0.61 2.87
N GLU A 38 -0.34 -0.81 2.19
CA GLU A 38 -0.36 -1.31 0.82
C GLU A 38 -1.11 -2.64 0.75
N HIS A 39 -0.78 -3.60 1.61
CA HIS A 39 -1.48 -4.89 1.68
C HIS A 39 -2.97 -4.74 1.99
N MET A 40 -3.31 -3.92 2.97
CA MET A 40 -4.70 -3.65 3.33
C MET A 40 -5.51 -3.08 2.17
N SER A 41 -4.90 -2.21 1.37
CA SER A 41 -5.54 -1.55 0.22
C SER A 41 -5.89 -2.50 -0.93
N PHE A 42 -5.30 -3.69 -0.96
CA PHE A 42 -5.67 -4.74 -1.93
C PHE A 42 -6.81 -5.64 -1.44
N ASN A 43 -7.25 -5.50 -0.20
CA ASN A 43 -8.34 -6.28 0.35
C ASN A 43 -9.69 -5.60 0.05
N ASP A 44 -10.46 -5.33 1.05
CA ASP A 44 -11.82 -4.85 0.93
C ASP A 44 -11.91 -3.37 1.29
N SER A 45 -12.97 -2.72 0.85
CA SER A 45 -13.39 -1.41 1.33
C SER A 45 -14.90 -1.47 1.62
N GLU A 46 -15.45 -0.45 2.25
CA GLU A 46 -16.79 -0.51 2.85
C GLU A 46 -17.89 -0.91 1.86
N ASN A 47 -17.84 -0.34 0.63
CA ASN A 47 -18.87 -0.56 -0.38
C ASN A 47 -18.43 -1.55 -1.48
N VAL A 48 -17.18 -2.01 -1.45
CA VAL A 48 -16.67 -3.05 -2.35
C VAL A 48 -16.69 -4.39 -1.62
N PRO A 49 -17.52 -5.35 -2.05
CA PRO A 49 -17.70 -6.61 -1.33
C PRO A 49 -16.41 -7.40 -1.12
N VAL A 50 -16.34 -8.13 -0.01
CA VAL A 50 -15.20 -8.94 0.40
C VAL A 50 -14.70 -9.85 -0.73
N GLY A 51 -13.41 -9.75 -1.05
CA GLY A 51 -12.75 -10.52 -2.10
C GLY A 51 -13.03 -10.02 -3.53
N SER A 52 -13.88 -9.01 -3.72
CA SER A 52 -14.19 -8.45 -5.04
C SER A 52 -12.98 -7.76 -5.66
N ASN A 53 -12.19 -7.05 -4.86
CA ASN A 53 -11.01 -6.34 -5.36
C ASN A 53 -10.00 -7.26 -6.08
N ARG A 54 -9.87 -8.52 -5.65
CA ARG A 54 -8.98 -9.50 -6.28
C ARG A 54 -9.55 -10.14 -7.53
N LYS A 55 -10.89 -10.22 -7.64
CA LYS A 55 -11.58 -10.89 -8.75
C LYS A 55 -12.03 -9.93 -9.83
N LEU A 56 -12.57 -8.79 -9.40
CA LEU A 56 -13.25 -7.86 -10.28
C LEU A 56 -12.34 -7.28 -11.37
N ILE A 57 -11.12 -6.90 -11.03
CA ILE A 57 -10.20 -6.32 -12.02
C ILE A 57 -9.79 -7.31 -13.10
N PRO A 58 -9.38 -8.57 -12.79
CA PRO A 58 -9.20 -9.60 -13.81
C PRO A 58 -10.47 -9.92 -14.60
N GLU A 59 -11.65 -9.96 -13.97
CA GLU A 59 -12.92 -10.20 -14.66
C GLU A 59 -13.27 -9.09 -15.66
N LEU A 60 -12.82 -7.86 -15.37
CA LEU A 60 -12.93 -6.73 -16.29
C LEU A 60 -11.86 -6.74 -17.40
N GLY A 61 -10.99 -7.73 -17.43
CA GLY A 61 -9.89 -7.83 -18.40
C GLY A 61 -8.68 -6.96 -18.06
N GLY A 62 -8.59 -6.49 -16.83
CA GLY A 62 -7.53 -5.62 -16.35
C GLY A 62 -6.46 -6.31 -15.53
N THR A 63 -5.45 -5.52 -15.18
CA THR A 63 -4.39 -5.87 -14.23
C THR A 63 -4.29 -4.83 -13.13
N ARG A 64 -3.78 -5.23 -11.98
CA ARG A 64 -3.62 -4.38 -10.81
C ARG A 64 -2.32 -4.71 -10.08
N ASN A 65 -1.64 -3.68 -9.58
CA ASN A 65 -0.49 -3.86 -8.71
C ASN A 65 -0.29 -2.62 -7.83
N GLY A 66 0.70 -2.68 -6.94
CA GLY A 66 1.13 -1.58 -6.12
C GLY A 66 2.55 -1.79 -5.61
N GLY A 67 3.05 -0.80 -4.92
CA GLY A 67 4.37 -0.85 -4.32
C GLY A 67 4.59 0.30 -3.35
N THR A 68 5.34 0.01 -2.29
CA THR A 68 5.74 0.98 -1.28
C THR A 68 7.24 1.23 -1.35
N SER A 69 7.62 2.50 -1.29
CA SER A 69 9.00 2.96 -1.17
C SER A 69 9.22 3.71 0.15
N SER A 70 10.36 4.35 0.29
CA SER A 70 10.59 5.20 1.47
C SER A 70 9.69 6.44 1.50
N ASP A 71 9.30 6.99 0.35
CA ASP A 71 8.61 8.29 0.29
C ASP A 71 7.20 8.23 -0.27
N MET A 72 6.83 7.14 -0.92
CA MET A 72 5.50 7.01 -1.54
C MET A 72 5.01 5.57 -1.54
N THR A 73 3.67 5.44 -1.66
CA THR A 73 2.99 4.20 -2.01
C THR A 73 2.19 4.45 -3.28
N ILE A 74 2.35 3.59 -4.27
CA ILE A 74 1.61 3.64 -5.53
C ILE A 74 0.67 2.45 -5.64
N TYR A 75 -0.55 2.72 -6.10
CA TYR A 75 -1.53 1.72 -6.55
C TYR A 75 -1.85 2.02 -7.99
N TYR A 76 -1.87 1.02 -8.86
CA TYR A 76 -2.21 1.24 -10.25
C TYR A 76 -2.96 0.07 -10.86
N GLU A 77 -3.86 0.41 -11.75
CA GLU A 77 -4.67 -0.50 -12.54
C GLU A 77 -4.56 -0.13 -14.03
N VAL A 78 -4.54 -1.16 -14.88
CA VAL A 78 -4.70 -1.00 -16.33
C VAL A 78 -5.90 -1.83 -16.76
N VAL A 79 -6.89 -1.18 -17.36
CA VAL A 79 -8.17 -1.80 -17.72
C VAL A 79 -8.60 -1.38 -19.11
N PRO A 80 -9.49 -2.16 -19.80
CA PRO A 80 -10.20 -1.68 -20.97
C PRO A 80 -10.98 -0.40 -20.65
N LYS A 81 -11.06 0.53 -21.58
CA LYS A 81 -11.70 1.84 -21.38
C LYS A 81 -13.13 1.77 -20.82
N ASP A 82 -13.87 0.74 -21.19
CA ASP A 82 -15.25 0.54 -20.73
C ASP A 82 -15.37 0.18 -19.23
N ALA A 83 -14.26 -0.19 -18.61
CA ALA A 83 -14.17 -0.48 -17.18
C ALA A 83 -13.70 0.73 -16.34
N PHE A 84 -13.36 1.85 -16.98
CA PHE A 84 -12.73 3.01 -16.35
C PHE A 84 -13.55 3.59 -15.18
N GLU A 85 -14.82 3.89 -15.38
CA GLU A 85 -15.67 4.44 -14.31
C GLU A 85 -15.75 3.51 -13.10
N LYS A 86 -15.79 2.20 -13.35
CA LYS A 86 -15.83 1.20 -12.29
C LYS A 86 -14.55 1.17 -11.47
N ILE A 87 -13.40 1.33 -12.11
CA ILE A 87 -12.10 1.43 -11.42
C ILE A 87 -12.02 2.71 -10.60
N LEU A 88 -12.42 3.84 -11.13
CA LEU A 88 -12.48 5.09 -10.36
C LEU A 88 -13.37 4.99 -9.13
N TRP A 89 -14.51 4.30 -9.26
CA TRP A 89 -15.39 4.03 -8.12
C TRP A 89 -14.70 3.16 -7.06
N ILE A 90 -14.04 2.06 -7.46
CA ILE A 90 -13.30 1.18 -6.56
C ILE A 90 -12.18 1.95 -5.82
N ASP A 91 -11.42 2.75 -6.56
CA ASP A 91 -10.31 3.53 -5.99
C ASP A 91 -10.80 4.63 -5.06
N SER A 92 -11.90 5.28 -5.39
CA SER A 92 -12.51 6.29 -4.51
C SER A 92 -13.03 5.67 -3.21
N ASP A 93 -13.63 4.48 -3.28
CA ASP A 93 -14.07 3.74 -2.10
C ASP A 93 -12.90 3.30 -1.23
N ARG A 94 -11.83 2.79 -1.84
CA ARG A 94 -10.58 2.48 -1.14
C ARG A 94 -10.02 3.69 -0.40
N LEU A 95 -9.91 4.85 -1.06
CA LEU A 95 -9.38 6.06 -0.45
C LEU A 95 -10.26 6.62 0.67
N GLY A 96 -11.58 6.54 0.51
CA GLY A 96 -12.52 7.14 1.46
C GLY A 96 -12.93 6.22 2.60
N TYR A 97 -13.03 4.92 2.35
CA TYR A 97 -13.79 4.02 3.22
C TYR A 97 -13.06 2.72 3.59
N MET A 98 -11.85 2.46 3.08
CA MET A 98 -11.08 1.26 3.45
C MET A 98 -10.88 1.15 4.96
N ILE A 99 -10.62 2.26 5.64
CA ILE A 99 -10.36 2.28 7.09
C ILE A 99 -11.52 1.68 7.90
N ASN A 100 -12.73 1.76 7.40
CA ASN A 100 -13.92 1.23 8.07
C ASN A 100 -13.97 -0.31 8.06
N THR A 101 -13.16 -0.95 7.21
CA THR A 101 -13.03 -2.42 7.13
C THR A 101 -11.87 -2.97 7.93
N VAL A 102 -11.02 -2.10 8.50
CA VAL A 102 -9.86 -2.50 9.30
C VAL A 102 -10.31 -2.90 10.69
N THR A 103 -10.41 -4.20 10.91
CA THR A 103 -10.77 -4.83 12.20
C THR A 103 -9.54 -5.50 12.81
N GLU A 104 -9.60 -5.85 14.09
CA GLU A 104 -8.56 -6.66 14.75
C GLU A 104 -8.27 -7.97 13.99
N ALA A 105 -9.30 -8.63 13.49
CA ALA A 105 -9.15 -9.86 12.73
C ALA A 105 -8.46 -9.63 11.38
N ALA A 106 -8.77 -8.53 10.69
CA ALA A 106 -8.10 -8.13 9.45
C ALA A 106 -6.64 -7.74 9.72
N LEU A 107 -6.40 -6.98 10.77
CA LEU A 107 -5.05 -6.60 11.22
C LEU A 107 -4.18 -7.83 11.48
N GLU A 108 -4.65 -8.77 12.29
CA GLU A 108 -3.88 -9.98 12.62
C GLU A 108 -3.63 -10.88 11.39
N ARG A 109 -4.60 -10.99 10.50
CA ARG A 109 -4.42 -11.72 9.23
C ARG A 109 -3.31 -11.12 8.38
N GLU A 110 -3.32 -9.80 8.18
CA GLU A 110 -2.32 -9.12 7.34
C GLU A 110 -0.93 -9.09 8.01
N LYS A 111 -0.84 -9.00 9.33
CA LYS A 111 0.44 -9.19 10.04
C LYS A 111 1.08 -10.55 9.67
N GLN A 112 0.30 -11.63 9.57
CA GLN A 112 0.83 -12.93 9.17
C GLN A 112 1.29 -12.95 7.70
N VAL A 113 0.58 -12.26 6.80
CA VAL A 113 0.96 -12.13 5.38
C VAL A 113 2.30 -11.42 5.26
N VAL A 114 2.46 -10.24 5.86
CA VAL A 114 3.71 -9.46 5.84
C VAL A 114 4.86 -10.23 6.50
N LYS A 115 4.59 -10.94 7.61
CA LYS A 115 5.58 -11.80 8.26
C LYS A 115 6.08 -12.92 7.34
N ASN A 116 5.19 -13.56 6.60
CA ASN A 116 5.56 -14.60 5.64
C ASN A 116 6.35 -14.02 4.46
N GLU A 117 5.95 -12.85 3.96
CA GLU A 117 6.67 -12.16 2.91
C GLU A 117 8.10 -11.81 3.33
N LYS A 118 8.27 -11.24 4.53
CA LYS A 118 9.60 -10.93 5.07
C LYS A 118 10.48 -12.18 5.15
N ARG A 119 9.93 -13.29 5.64
CA ARG A 119 10.66 -14.57 5.68
C ARG A 119 11.10 -15.01 4.28
N GLN A 120 10.22 -14.90 3.28
CA GLN A 120 10.51 -15.34 1.91
C GLN A 120 11.50 -14.42 1.20
N ARG A 121 11.31 -13.11 1.30
CA ARG A 121 12.06 -12.13 0.51
C ARG A 121 13.32 -11.62 1.20
N VAL A 122 13.38 -11.69 2.54
CA VAL A 122 14.49 -11.16 3.33
C VAL A 122 15.23 -12.29 4.06
N ASP A 123 14.55 -12.97 4.99
CA ASP A 123 15.25 -13.86 5.93
C ASP A 123 15.79 -15.12 5.24
N ASN A 124 15.06 -15.69 4.27
CA ASN A 124 15.44 -16.91 3.55
C ASN A 124 16.04 -16.64 2.15
N ALA A 125 16.09 -15.39 1.70
CA ALA A 125 16.63 -15.05 0.39
C ALA A 125 18.15 -14.85 0.46
N PRO A 126 18.92 -15.32 -0.54
CA PRO A 126 20.32 -14.97 -0.66
C PRO A 126 20.48 -13.43 -0.72
N TYR A 127 21.38 -12.90 0.11
CA TYR A 127 21.60 -11.45 0.24
C TYR A 127 20.38 -10.62 0.68
N GLY A 128 19.34 -11.25 1.23
CA GLY A 128 18.09 -10.60 1.60
C GLY A 128 18.24 -9.47 2.64
N HIS A 129 19.25 -9.53 3.50
CA HIS A 129 19.54 -8.48 4.48
C HIS A 129 20.40 -7.32 3.95
N THR A 130 20.76 -7.31 2.68
CA THR A 130 21.64 -6.27 2.10
C THR A 130 21.12 -4.86 2.35
N GLN A 131 19.83 -4.62 2.09
CA GLN A 131 19.24 -3.29 2.33
C GLN A 131 19.27 -2.89 3.80
N THR A 132 19.01 -3.81 4.71
CA THR A 132 19.07 -3.55 6.16
C THR A 132 20.45 -3.10 6.59
N VAL A 133 21.49 -3.83 6.17
CA VAL A 133 22.87 -3.52 6.49
C VAL A 133 23.32 -2.18 5.86
N GLN A 134 22.98 -1.97 4.60
CA GLN A 134 23.35 -0.73 3.90
C GLN A 134 22.68 0.50 4.53
N ARG A 135 21.39 0.44 4.84
CA ARG A 135 20.66 1.56 5.44
C ARG A 135 21.20 1.88 6.85
N ALA A 136 21.43 0.86 7.67
CA ALA A 136 22.00 1.03 9.00
C ALA A 136 23.44 1.61 8.96
N ALA A 137 24.21 1.33 7.91
CA ALA A 137 25.55 1.88 7.75
C ALA A 137 25.57 3.32 7.22
N LEU A 138 24.58 3.69 6.41
CA LEU A 138 24.53 5.00 5.74
C LEU A 138 23.77 6.07 6.53
N TYR A 139 22.77 5.68 7.31
CA TYR A 139 21.88 6.61 8.01
C TYR A 139 21.92 6.38 9.52
N PRO A 140 21.94 7.46 10.33
CA PRO A 140 21.82 7.33 11.79
C PRO A 140 20.46 6.75 12.19
N GLU A 141 20.38 6.20 13.40
CA GLU A 141 19.21 5.42 13.87
C GLU A 141 17.89 6.22 13.81
N GLU A 142 17.95 7.52 14.06
CA GLU A 142 16.77 8.40 14.03
C GLU A 142 16.39 8.86 12.62
N HIS A 143 17.24 8.61 11.61
CA HIS A 143 16.97 9.06 10.26
C HIS A 143 15.87 8.21 9.61
N PRO A 144 14.87 8.81 8.94
CA PRO A 144 13.74 8.08 8.33
C PRO A 144 14.12 7.01 7.29
N TYR A 145 15.34 7.04 6.78
CA TYR A 145 15.84 6.03 5.83
C TYR A 145 16.67 4.92 6.50
N HIS A 146 16.83 4.95 7.82
CA HIS A 146 17.59 3.92 8.53
C HIS A 146 16.93 2.54 8.44
N TRP A 147 15.61 2.47 8.57
CA TRP A 147 14.86 1.21 8.47
C TRP A 147 14.41 0.90 7.04
N THR A 148 14.12 -0.35 6.78
CA THR A 148 13.60 -0.83 5.49
C THR A 148 12.08 -0.64 5.40
N VAL A 149 11.55 -0.66 4.18
CA VAL A 149 10.10 -0.53 3.91
C VAL A 149 9.27 -1.61 4.59
N ILE A 150 9.78 -2.85 4.63
CA ILE A 150 9.08 -3.96 5.29
C ILE A 150 9.07 -3.83 6.82
N GLY A 151 9.97 -3.00 7.37
CA GLY A 151 10.04 -2.69 8.78
C GLY A 151 10.50 -3.84 9.68
N SER A 152 10.34 -3.63 10.99
CA SER A 152 10.59 -4.61 12.02
C SER A 152 9.36 -5.49 12.24
N LEU A 153 9.57 -6.82 12.38
CA LEU A 153 8.48 -7.73 12.74
C LEU A 153 7.95 -7.47 14.15
N ASP A 154 8.83 -7.05 15.06
CA ASP A 154 8.44 -6.74 16.44
C ASP A 154 7.54 -5.52 16.49
N ASP A 155 7.87 -4.47 15.72
CA ASP A 155 7.04 -3.27 15.58
C ASP A 155 5.65 -3.63 15.03
N LEU A 156 5.62 -4.39 13.94
CA LEU A 156 4.37 -4.81 13.32
C LEU A 156 3.55 -5.72 14.25
N GLN A 157 4.20 -6.64 14.97
CA GLN A 157 3.52 -7.55 15.91
C GLN A 157 2.88 -6.78 17.07
N SER A 158 3.57 -5.74 17.56
CA SER A 158 3.09 -4.88 18.65
C SER A 158 2.09 -3.82 18.21
N ALA A 159 1.88 -3.62 16.90
CA ALA A 159 0.96 -2.64 16.37
C ALA A 159 -0.49 -2.94 16.80
N THR A 160 -1.15 -1.92 17.31
CA THR A 160 -2.56 -1.96 17.72
C THR A 160 -3.46 -1.38 16.62
N LEU A 161 -4.76 -1.65 16.70
CA LEU A 161 -5.73 -1.04 15.80
C LEU A 161 -5.73 0.50 15.89
N GLU A 162 -5.48 1.05 17.06
CA GLU A 162 -5.36 2.50 17.28
C GLU A 162 -4.13 3.08 16.56
N ASP A 163 -2.98 2.42 16.65
CA ASP A 163 -1.76 2.84 15.93
C ASP A 163 -2.00 2.89 14.42
N VAL A 164 -2.61 1.84 13.89
CA VAL A 164 -2.93 1.69 12.46
C VAL A 164 -3.92 2.76 12.02
N SER A 165 -5.01 2.93 12.76
CA SER A 165 -6.04 3.95 12.46
C SER A 165 -5.48 5.37 12.52
N SER A 166 -4.63 5.67 13.52
CA SER A 166 -3.97 6.96 13.66
C SER A 166 -3.03 7.27 12.50
N PHE A 167 -2.24 6.28 12.06
CA PHE A 167 -1.35 6.44 10.92
C PHE A 167 -2.13 6.72 9.63
N TYR A 168 -3.18 5.94 9.37
CA TYR A 168 -4.05 6.11 8.21
C TYR A 168 -4.71 7.49 8.19
N THR A 169 -5.43 7.85 9.26
CA THR A 169 -6.17 9.11 9.34
C THR A 169 -5.27 10.33 9.13
N ARG A 170 -4.03 10.25 9.59
CA ARG A 170 -3.08 11.34 9.44
C ARG A 170 -2.52 11.47 8.03
N LEU A 171 -2.33 10.38 7.30
CA LEU A 171 -1.51 10.35 6.11
C LEU A 171 -2.24 9.95 4.81
N TYR A 172 -3.36 9.22 4.89
CA TYR A 172 -4.04 8.67 3.72
C TYR A 172 -5.26 9.48 3.27
N GLY A 173 -5.23 10.78 3.48
CA GLY A 173 -6.26 11.68 2.97
C GLY A 173 -6.06 12.03 1.49
N ALA A 174 -7.14 12.38 0.80
CA ALA A 174 -7.11 12.79 -0.60
C ALA A 174 -6.22 14.04 -0.86
N ASN A 175 -6.00 14.86 0.16
CA ASN A 175 -5.08 16.01 0.12
C ASN A 175 -3.61 15.60 0.09
N ASN A 176 -3.28 14.34 0.37
CA ASN A 176 -1.95 13.77 0.34
C ASN A 176 -1.79 12.72 -0.78
N ALA A 177 -2.62 12.82 -1.81
CA ALA A 177 -2.64 11.92 -2.95
C ALA A 177 -2.51 12.65 -4.28
N THR A 178 -1.90 11.98 -5.27
CA THR A 178 -1.94 12.34 -6.68
C THR A 178 -2.62 11.23 -7.46
N LEU A 179 -3.67 11.55 -8.19
CA LEU A 179 -4.32 10.65 -9.14
C LEU A 179 -3.78 10.93 -10.54
N VAL A 180 -3.36 9.89 -11.24
CA VAL A 180 -2.86 9.97 -12.63
C VAL A 180 -3.73 9.06 -13.50
N ILE A 181 -4.19 9.59 -14.62
CA ILE A 181 -5.03 8.88 -15.58
C ILE A 181 -4.50 9.14 -16.98
#